data_ff11e9ed17b6455d7c1556aa252d89e6
#
_entry.id   ff11e9ed17b6455d7c1556aa252d89e6
#
_cell.length_a   1.000
_cell.length_b   1.000
_cell.length_c   1.000
_cell.angle_alpha   90.00
_cell.angle_beta   90.00
_cell.angle_gamma   90.00
#
_symmetry.space_group_name_H-M   'P 1'
#
loop_
_entity.id
_entity.type
_entity.pdbx_description
1 polymer ?
#
loop_
_entity_poly.entity_id
_entity_poly.type
_entity_poly.pdbx_seq_one_letter_code
_entity_poly.pdbx_strand_id
1 'polypeptide(L)'
;ILFSDKNLNTLIDFRYQQHFKAERGRDGKGKNQTGKNGSDLIIKVPTGTQVFEEDNNTLIFDFTKADQTFVVANGGRGGLGNVRFKSSTNRAPRKITKGQLGEEFCIWLQLKTIADIGIVGMPNAGKSSLLAVLTRAKPKIANYQFTTINPNLGVTNYDDKELTLADIPGLIEGAHEGVGLGDKFLRHIERCKNILHLIDINQENLMKCYSQVRKELKKYSNKLIKKREIVVLNKTDLIDKEKISNKTNELKKIIKSKIYLI
;
A
#
# COMPACT_ATOMS: atom_id res chain seq x y z
N ILE A 1 -18.80 -1.70 5.80
CA ILE A 1 -18.40 -1.77 4.38
C ILE A 1 -16.96 -1.29 4.27
N LEU A 2 -16.08 -2.07 3.64
CA LEU A 2 -14.76 -1.60 3.22
C LEU A 2 -14.86 -0.94 1.84
N PHE A 3 -14.14 0.16 1.66
CA PHE A 3 -14.08 0.92 0.41
C PHE A 3 -12.64 1.19 0.02
N SER A 4 -12.24 0.84 -1.19
CA SER A 4 -10.89 1.09 -1.72
C SER A 4 -10.75 2.52 -2.21
N ASP A 5 -9.97 3.34 -1.49
CA ASP A 5 -9.70 4.74 -1.83
C ASP A 5 -8.30 4.86 -2.46
N LYS A 6 -8.24 5.44 -3.67
CA LYS A 6 -6.99 5.67 -4.40
C LYS A 6 -6.06 6.70 -3.76
N ASN A 7 -6.59 7.54 -2.87
CA ASN A 7 -5.82 8.57 -2.19
C ASN A 7 -5.13 8.05 -0.92
N LEU A 8 -5.47 6.83 -0.47
CA LEU A 8 -4.82 6.19 0.67
C LEU A 8 -3.69 5.27 0.20
N ASN A 9 -2.55 5.35 0.87
CA ASN A 9 -1.37 4.53 0.57
C ASN A 9 -0.91 3.67 1.74
N THR A 10 -1.48 3.85 2.93
CA THR A 10 -1.06 3.14 4.15
C THR A 10 -2.25 2.63 4.96
N LEU A 11 -2.00 1.61 5.78
CA LEU A 11 -2.97 1.10 6.78
C LEU A 11 -2.65 1.61 8.19
N ILE A 12 -1.91 2.72 8.31
CA ILE A 12 -1.37 3.18 9.61
C ILE A 12 -2.48 3.55 10.60
N ASP A 13 -3.60 4.07 10.12
CA ASP A 13 -4.72 4.49 10.96
C ASP A 13 -5.33 3.31 11.72
N PHE A 14 -5.29 2.10 11.13
CA PHE A 14 -5.81 0.88 11.75
C PHE A 14 -4.95 0.38 12.93
N ARG A 15 -3.74 0.92 13.13
CA ARG A 15 -2.96 0.68 14.36
C ARG A 15 -3.54 1.39 15.57
N TYR A 16 -4.15 2.54 15.34
CA TYR A 16 -4.70 3.40 16.40
C TYR A 16 -6.17 3.12 16.62
N GLN A 17 -6.92 2.87 15.53
CA GLN A 17 -8.34 2.54 15.60
C GLN A 17 -8.57 1.14 15.03
N GLN A 18 -8.76 0.17 15.93
CA GLN A 18 -8.96 -1.24 15.56
C GLN A 18 -10.44 -1.66 15.63
N HIS A 19 -11.25 -0.92 16.35
CA HIS A 19 -12.67 -1.23 16.57
C HIS A 19 -13.55 -0.26 15.80
N PHE A 20 -14.40 -0.81 14.95
CA PHE A 20 -15.36 -0.07 14.15
C PHE A 20 -16.77 -0.58 14.44
N LYS A 21 -17.68 0.33 14.80
CA LYS A 21 -19.05 -0.03 15.14
C LYS A 21 -20.02 0.80 14.30
N ALA A 22 -20.80 0.11 13.45
CA ALA A 22 -21.90 0.72 12.72
C ALA A 22 -23.09 1.03 13.65
N GLU A 23 -23.96 1.91 13.18
CA GLU A 23 -25.19 2.26 13.90
C GLU A 23 -26.11 1.04 14.02
N ARG A 24 -26.64 0.82 15.21
CA ARG A 24 -27.63 -0.24 15.45
C ARG A 24 -28.98 0.14 14.85
N GLY A 25 -29.71 -0.83 14.32
CA GLY A 25 -31.11 -0.67 13.97
C GLY A 25 -31.94 -0.26 15.18
N ARG A 26 -32.79 0.74 15.04
CA ARG A 26 -33.64 1.25 16.13
C ARG A 26 -34.79 0.30 16.40
N ASP A 27 -35.27 0.29 17.66
CA ASP A 27 -36.41 -0.50 18.06
C ASP A 27 -37.69 0.05 17.41
N GLY A 28 -38.65 -0.83 17.09
CA GLY A 28 -40.00 -0.42 16.69
C GLY A 28 -40.76 0.20 17.86
N LYS A 29 -41.68 1.06 17.57
CA LYS A 29 -42.50 1.75 18.56
C LYS A 29 -44.00 1.61 18.22
N GLY A 30 -44.85 2.03 19.16
CA GLY A 30 -46.27 2.20 18.94
C GLY A 30 -46.57 3.27 17.90
N LYS A 31 -47.83 3.53 17.63
CA LYS A 31 -48.30 4.58 16.66
C LYS A 31 -47.72 4.40 15.25
N ASN A 32 -47.64 3.16 14.76
CA ASN A 32 -47.14 2.80 13.43
C ASN A 32 -45.68 3.20 13.16
N GLN A 33 -44.83 3.26 14.16
CA GLN A 33 -43.43 3.63 14.00
C GLN A 33 -42.56 2.37 13.89
N THR A 34 -42.09 2.08 12.67
CA THR A 34 -41.06 1.09 12.44
C THR A 34 -39.68 1.72 12.71
N GLY A 35 -38.80 0.99 13.40
CA GLY A 35 -37.44 1.44 13.66
C GLY A 35 -36.64 1.58 12.34
N LYS A 36 -35.85 2.64 12.25
CA LYS A 36 -34.92 2.81 11.11
C LYS A 36 -33.80 1.78 11.20
N ASN A 37 -33.35 1.30 10.05
CA ASN A 37 -32.08 0.59 9.97
C ASN A 37 -30.94 1.57 10.35
N GLY A 38 -29.85 1.04 10.89
CA GLY A 38 -28.64 1.83 11.09
C GLY A 38 -28.06 2.31 9.75
N SER A 39 -27.31 3.39 9.77
CA SER A 39 -26.55 3.84 8.61
C SER A 39 -25.33 2.96 8.38
N ASP A 40 -24.94 2.81 7.11
CA ASP A 40 -23.74 2.07 6.75
C ASP A 40 -22.50 2.79 7.24
N LEU A 41 -21.58 2.04 7.83
CA LEU A 41 -20.25 2.52 8.17
C LEU A 41 -19.29 2.17 7.04
N ILE A 42 -18.72 3.18 6.41
CA ILE A 42 -17.75 3.02 5.34
C ILE A 42 -16.36 3.20 5.93
N ILE A 43 -15.53 2.17 5.82
CA ILE A 43 -14.15 2.15 6.25
C ILE A 43 -13.28 2.16 5.01
N LYS A 44 -12.47 3.21 4.86
CA LYS A 44 -11.61 3.39 3.69
C LYS A 44 -10.31 2.63 3.85
N VAL A 45 -9.92 1.88 2.82
CA VAL A 45 -8.67 1.14 2.73
C VAL A 45 -7.91 1.49 1.45
N PRO A 46 -6.57 1.41 1.44
CA PRO A 46 -5.79 1.61 0.22
C PRO A 46 -6.09 0.56 -0.85
N THR A 47 -5.91 0.93 -2.11
CA THR A 47 -5.90 -0.05 -3.21
C THR A 47 -4.73 -1.03 -3.03
N GLY A 48 -4.98 -2.32 -3.23
CA GLY A 48 -4.00 -3.40 -2.98
C GLY A 48 -4.09 -3.97 -1.56
N THR A 49 -5.14 -3.61 -0.80
CA THR A 49 -5.42 -4.22 0.50
C THR A 49 -6.07 -5.57 0.30
N GLN A 50 -5.53 -6.57 0.96
CA GLN A 50 -6.11 -7.91 1.07
C GLN A 50 -6.79 -8.05 2.43
N VAL A 51 -7.96 -8.66 2.44
CA VAL A 51 -8.77 -8.93 3.63
C VAL A 51 -8.71 -10.43 3.92
N PHE A 52 -8.28 -10.78 5.11
CA PHE A 52 -8.21 -12.18 5.56
C PHE A 52 -9.16 -12.40 6.73
N GLU A 53 -9.54 -13.64 6.93
CA GLU A 53 -10.26 -14.08 8.13
C GLU A 53 -9.40 -13.93 9.40
N GLU A 54 -9.98 -14.21 10.54
CA GLU A 54 -9.32 -14.17 11.85
C GLU A 54 -8.09 -15.08 11.93
N ASP A 55 -8.05 -16.16 11.14
CA ASP A 55 -6.93 -17.10 11.03
C ASP A 55 -5.70 -16.50 10.32
N ASN A 56 -5.84 -15.31 9.71
CA ASN A 56 -4.83 -14.61 8.90
C ASN A 56 -4.26 -15.44 7.74
N ASN A 57 -4.95 -16.48 7.30
CA ASN A 57 -4.55 -17.34 6.18
C ASN A 57 -5.59 -17.37 5.07
N THR A 58 -6.87 -17.39 5.43
CA THR A 58 -7.98 -17.46 4.49
C THR A 58 -8.27 -16.10 3.89
N LEU A 59 -7.98 -15.93 2.60
CA LEU A 59 -8.25 -14.69 1.86
C LEU A 59 -9.75 -14.56 1.58
N ILE A 60 -10.39 -13.52 2.10
CA ILE A 60 -11.81 -13.21 1.86
C ILE A 60 -11.95 -12.31 0.63
N PHE A 61 -11.14 -11.25 0.52
CA PHE A 61 -11.24 -10.28 -0.57
C PHE A 61 -9.90 -9.61 -0.89
N ASP A 62 -9.67 -9.24 -2.16
CA ASP A 62 -8.48 -8.50 -2.63
C ASP A 62 -8.91 -7.25 -3.40
N PHE A 63 -8.61 -6.07 -2.87
CA PHE A 63 -8.88 -4.78 -3.50
C PHE A 63 -7.86 -4.48 -4.59
N THR A 64 -8.08 -4.99 -5.78
CA THR A 64 -7.16 -4.82 -6.92
C THR A 64 -7.31 -3.50 -7.66
N LYS A 65 -8.47 -2.84 -7.52
CA LYS A 65 -8.81 -1.57 -8.19
C LYS A 65 -9.33 -0.55 -7.19
N ALA A 66 -9.23 0.73 -7.55
CA ALA A 66 -9.87 1.81 -6.80
C ALA A 66 -11.40 1.73 -6.89
N ASP A 67 -12.06 2.36 -5.93
CA ASP A 67 -13.52 2.49 -5.86
C ASP A 67 -14.28 1.15 -5.75
N GLN A 68 -13.61 0.06 -5.36
CA GLN A 68 -14.24 -1.21 -5.02
C GLN A 68 -14.82 -1.16 -3.61
N THR A 69 -15.97 -1.82 -3.43
CA THR A 69 -16.63 -1.99 -2.13
C THR A 69 -16.74 -3.45 -1.77
N PHE A 70 -16.62 -3.76 -0.49
CA PHE A 70 -16.83 -5.09 0.05
C PHE A 70 -17.59 -5.01 1.37
N VAL A 71 -18.70 -5.74 1.48
CA VAL A 71 -19.50 -5.82 2.70
C VAL A 71 -18.90 -6.89 3.60
N VAL A 72 -18.27 -6.47 4.68
CA VAL A 72 -17.65 -7.38 5.67
C VAL A 72 -18.70 -7.99 6.58
N ALA A 73 -19.63 -7.15 7.06
CA ALA A 73 -20.65 -7.54 8.04
C ALA A 73 -21.98 -6.86 7.69
N ASN A 74 -23.06 -7.56 7.86
CA ASN A 74 -24.40 -7.01 7.67
C ASN A 74 -24.90 -6.36 8.96
N GLY A 75 -25.45 -5.17 8.84
CA GLY A 75 -26.10 -4.48 9.95
C GLY A 75 -27.43 -5.13 10.34
N GLY A 76 -27.79 -5.00 11.63
CA GLY A 76 -29.08 -5.46 12.12
C GLY A 76 -30.23 -4.60 11.59
N ARG A 77 -31.35 -5.22 11.26
CA ARG A 77 -32.56 -4.54 10.78
C ARG A 77 -33.24 -3.81 11.93
N GLY A 78 -33.92 -2.70 11.59
CA GLY A 78 -34.79 -1.99 12.52
C GLY A 78 -35.98 -2.84 12.95
N GLY A 79 -36.41 -2.65 14.20
CA GLY A 79 -37.54 -3.35 14.76
C GLY A 79 -38.90 -2.96 14.14
N LEU A 80 -39.82 -3.88 14.06
CA LEU A 80 -41.15 -3.66 13.49
C LEU A 80 -42.04 -2.93 14.49
N GLY A 81 -42.76 -1.91 14.01
CA GLY A 81 -43.80 -1.23 14.77
C GLY A 81 -45.07 -2.05 14.94
N ASN A 82 -45.90 -1.68 15.91
CA ASN A 82 -47.08 -2.44 16.30
C ASN A 82 -48.06 -2.76 15.17
N VAL A 83 -48.23 -1.87 14.20
CA VAL A 83 -49.22 -2.04 13.10
C VAL A 83 -48.89 -3.27 12.24
N ARG A 84 -47.62 -3.69 12.17
CA ARG A 84 -47.22 -4.93 11.47
C ARG A 84 -47.77 -6.21 12.09
N PHE A 85 -48.28 -6.13 13.33
CA PHE A 85 -48.87 -7.27 14.08
C PHE A 85 -50.39 -7.19 14.11
N LYS A 86 -51.02 -6.30 13.33
CA LYS A 86 -52.47 -6.17 13.19
C LYS A 86 -53.02 -7.42 12.50
N SER A 87 -54.05 -8.00 13.09
CA SER A 87 -54.80 -9.14 12.54
C SER A 87 -56.31 -8.91 12.68
N SER A 88 -57.10 -9.81 12.09
CA SER A 88 -58.58 -9.77 12.20
C SER A 88 -59.06 -9.86 13.68
N THR A 89 -58.35 -10.60 14.49
CA THR A 89 -58.64 -10.81 15.92
C THR A 89 -58.01 -9.76 16.83
N ASN A 90 -56.88 -9.12 16.38
CA ASN A 90 -56.21 -8.08 17.16
C ASN A 90 -56.03 -6.81 16.31
N ARG A 91 -57.01 -5.94 16.37
CA ARG A 91 -57.05 -4.69 15.56
C ARG A 91 -56.14 -3.59 16.13
N ALA A 92 -55.75 -3.63 17.40
CA ALA A 92 -54.90 -2.62 18.07
C ALA A 92 -53.75 -3.29 18.84
N PRO A 93 -52.81 -3.93 18.13
CA PRO A 93 -51.71 -4.63 18.77
C PRO A 93 -50.74 -3.66 19.47
N ARG A 94 -50.32 -4.06 20.67
CA ARG A 94 -49.26 -3.38 21.43
C ARG A 94 -47.89 -4.01 21.22
N LYS A 95 -47.81 -5.17 20.51
CA LYS A 95 -46.55 -5.88 20.21
C LYS A 95 -45.67 -5.09 19.29
N ILE A 96 -44.44 -4.98 19.66
CA ILE A 96 -43.35 -4.37 18.86
C ILE A 96 -42.15 -5.31 18.87
N THR A 97 -41.21 -5.17 17.93
CA THR A 97 -39.93 -5.89 18.00
C THR A 97 -38.77 -4.93 18.23
N LYS A 98 -37.77 -5.41 18.94
CA LYS A 98 -36.50 -4.70 19.07
C LYS A 98 -35.75 -4.74 17.75
N GLY A 99 -34.86 -3.78 17.51
CA GLY A 99 -33.89 -3.83 16.42
C GLY A 99 -32.98 -5.05 16.60
N GLN A 100 -32.65 -5.68 15.50
CA GLN A 100 -31.74 -6.82 15.47
C GLN A 100 -30.30 -6.38 15.69
N LEU A 101 -29.49 -7.26 16.27
CA LEU A 101 -28.04 -7.08 16.31
C LEU A 101 -27.46 -7.33 14.91
N GLY A 102 -26.43 -6.59 14.54
CA GLY A 102 -25.64 -6.85 13.34
C GLY A 102 -24.66 -8.00 13.55
N GLU A 103 -24.01 -8.37 12.46
CA GLU A 103 -22.89 -9.32 12.48
C GLU A 103 -21.63 -8.64 12.99
N GLU A 104 -20.78 -9.42 13.67
CA GLU A 104 -19.47 -8.98 14.16
C GLU A 104 -18.42 -9.93 13.61
N PHE A 105 -17.36 -9.35 13.02
CA PHE A 105 -16.24 -10.10 12.46
C PHE A 105 -14.92 -9.49 12.88
N CYS A 106 -13.96 -10.37 13.15
CA CYS A 106 -12.55 -10.03 13.26
C CYS A 106 -11.88 -10.35 11.93
N ILE A 107 -11.21 -9.36 11.34
CA ILE A 107 -10.54 -9.50 10.05
C ILE A 107 -9.12 -8.96 10.13
N TRP A 108 -8.23 -9.52 9.32
CA TRP A 108 -6.89 -8.98 9.11
C TRP A 108 -6.84 -8.21 7.80
N LEU A 109 -6.27 -7.01 7.86
CA LEU A 109 -6.00 -6.19 6.67
C LEU A 109 -4.51 -6.23 6.36
N GLN A 110 -4.16 -6.65 5.15
CA GLN A 110 -2.78 -6.72 4.69
C GLN A 110 -2.61 -5.91 3.40
N LEU A 111 -1.74 -4.92 3.43
CA LEU A 111 -1.45 -4.13 2.23
C LEU A 111 -0.38 -4.82 1.38
N LYS A 112 -0.73 -5.16 0.14
CA LYS A 112 0.15 -5.82 -0.82
C LYS A 112 1.19 -4.87 -1.41
N THR A 113 0.86 -3.60 -1.54
CA THR A 113 1.78 -2.55 -2.02
C THR A 113 2.53 -1.96 -0.83
N ILE A 114 3.86 -1.94 -0.87
CA ILE A 114 4.70 -1.38 0.20
C ILE A 114 4.96 0.11 -0.06
N ALA A 115 5.22 0.48 -1.32
CA ALA A 115 5.53 1.84 -1.71
C ALA A 115 5.16 2.11 -3.17
N ASP A 116 4.98 3.38 -3.52
CA ASP A 116 4.77 3.80 -4.90
C ASP A 116 6.06 3.71 -5.69
N ILE A 117 7.20 4.00 -5.03
CA ILE A 117 8.53 4.01 -5.65
C ILE A 117 9.51 3.24 -4.76
N GLY A 118 10.13 2.20 -5.29
CA GLY A 118 11.27 1.53 -4.67
C GLY A 118 12.58 2.11 -5.21
N ILE A 119 13.45 2.58 -4.31
CA ILE A 119 14.77 3.11 -4.69
C ILE A 119 15.76 1.95 -4.72
N VAL A 120 16.40 1.74 -5.86
CA VAL A 120 17.43 0.72 -6.07
C VAL A 120 18.73 1.34 -6.58
N GLY A 121 19.84 0.67 -6.40
CA GLY A 121 21.15 1.11 -6.89
C GLY A 121 22.29 0.52 -6.08
N MET A 122 23.49 0.66 -6.58
CA MET A 122 24.72 0.17 -5.93
C MET A 122 24.91 0.77 -4.53
N PRO A 123 25.72 0.15 -3.65
CA PRO A 123 26.12 0.77 -2.39
C PRO A 123 26.70 2.17 -2.62
N ASN A 124 26.47 3.06 -1.68
CA ASN A 124 26.95 4.45 -1.71
C ASN A 124 26.45 5.33 -2.89
N ALA A 125 25.47 4.86 -3.67
CA ALA A 125 24.84 5.68 -4.71
C ALA A 125 24.04 6.88 -4.16
N GLY A 126 23.80 6.95 -2.84
CA GLY A 126 23.09 8.05 -2.18
C GLY A 126 21.59 7.80 -1.96
N LYS A 127 21.15 6.54 -1.96
CA LYS A 127 19.74 6.16 -1.82
C LYS A 127 19.10 6.70 -0.55
N SER A 128 19.70 6.44 0.60
CA SER A 128 19.19 6.87 1.91
C SER A 128 19.26 8.40 2.07
N SER A 129 20.27 9.05 1.49
CA SER A 129 20.37 10.51 1.47
C SER A 129 19.25 11.13 0.63
N LEU A 130 18.98 10.57 -0.55
CA LEU A 130 17.87 11.02 -1.40
C LEU A 130 16.52 10.86 -0.69
N LEU A 131 16.29 9.71 -0.04
CA LEU A 131 15.08 9.47 0.73
C LEU A 131 14.92 10.52 1.84
N ALA A 132 15.97 10.80 2.62
CA ALA A 132 15.94 11.77 3.71
C ALA A 132 15.61 13.19 3.23
N VAL A 133 16.15 13.60 2.09
CA VAL A 133 15.88 14.92 1.49
C VAL A 133 14.45 15.03 0.98
N LEU A 134 13.96 14.00 0.30
CA LEU A 134 12.62 14.02 -0.30
C LEU A 134 11.50 13.98 0.75
N THR A 135 11.74 13.35 1.89
CA THR A 135 10.66 13.08 2.85
C THR A 135 10.51 14.12 3.96
N ARG A 136 11.32 15.18 4.00
CA ARG A 136 11.29 16.27 5.02
C ARG A 136 11.05 15.82 6.47
N ALA A 137 10.85 14.54 6.69
CA ALA A 137 10.66 13.90 8.00
C ALA A 137 11.68 12.77 8.13
N LYS A 138 12.08 12.45 9.34
CA LYS A 138 12.91 11.27 9.59
C LYS A 138 12.23 10.04 8.97
N PRO A 139 12.91 9.29 8.11
CA PRO A 139 12.35 8.06 7.53
C PRO A 139 11.82 7.19 8.67
N LYS A 140 10.57 6.80 8.60
CA LYS A 140 9.98 5.90 9.58
C LYS A 140 10.38 4.47 9.21
N ILE A 141 11.07 3.80 10.11
CA ILE A 141 11.31 2.36 10.00
C ILE A 141 9.96 1.68 10.21
N ALA A 142 9.43 1.06 9.16
CA ALA A 142 8.19 0.33 9.26
C ALA A 142 8.48 -1.15 9.54
N ASN A 143 8.07 -1.62 10.71
CA ASN A 143 8.10 -3.04 11.05
C ASN A 143 6.95 -3.75 10.32
N TYR A 144 7.24 -4.39 9.22
CA TYR A 144 6.32 -5.33 8.60
C TYR A 144 6.57 -6.72 9.18
N GLN A 145 5.52 -7.37 9.67
CA GLN A 145 5.59 -8.70 10.33
C GLN A 145 6.26 -9.80 9.48
N PHE A 146 6.45 -9.55 8.19
CA PHE A 146 7.03 -10.51 7.24
C PHE A 146 8.45 -10.13 6.77
N THR A 147 9.09 -9.15 7.41
CA THR A 147 10.39 -8.64 6.97
C THR A 147 11.41 -8.73 8.10
N THR A 148 12.47 -9.47 7.87
CA THR A 148 13.65 -9.49 8.77
C THR A 148 14.54 -8.26 8.59
N ILE A 149 14.36 -7.52 7.51
CA ILE A 149 15.01 -6.24 7.23
C ILE A 149 13.90 -5.23 6.96
N ASN A 150 13.83 -4.21 7.79
CA ASN A 150 12.83 -3.16 7.67
C ASN A 150 13.27 -2.17 6.59
N PRO A 151 12.49 -1.98 5.50
CA PRO A 151 12.77 -0.93 4.55
C PRO A 151 12.57 0.43 5.23
N ASN A 152 13.45 1.39 4.94
CA ASN A 152 13.24 2.75 5.33
C ASN A 152 12.17 3.35 4.42
N LEU A 153 11.00 3.65 4.99
CA LEU A 153 9.93 4.29 4.26
C LEU A 153 9.96 5.80 4.48
N GLY A 154 9.76 6.51 3.41
CA GLY A 154 9.57 7.95 3.43
C GLY A 154 8.29 8.32 2.71
N VAL A 155 7.59 9.31 3.23
CA VAL A 155 6.38 9.85 2.61
C VAL A 155 6.67 11.29 2.20
N THR A 156 6.34 11.63 0.98
CA THR A 156 6.42 12.99 0.44
C THR A 156 5.11 13.37 -0.22
N ASN A 157 4.75 14.65 -0.17
CA ASN A 157 3.57 15.18 -0.81
C ASN A 157 3.99 15.96 -2.06
N TYR A 158 3.37 15.66 -3.17
CA TYR A 158 3.53 16.38 -4.41
C TYR A 158 2.16 16.58 -5.07
N ASP A 159 1.81 17.84 -5.31
CA ASP A 159 0.56 18.21 -6.02
C ASP A 159 -0.69 17.58 -5.37
N ASP A 160 -0.83 17.72 -4.04
CA ASP A 160 -1.88 17.14 -3.20
C ASP A 160 -1.98 15.60 -3.22
N LYS A 161 -0.93 14.94 -3.72
CA LYS A 161 -0.81 13.48 -3.72
C LYS A 161 0.31 13.04 -2.78
N GLU A 162 -0.02 12.12 -1.91
CA GLU A 162 0.94 11.45 -1.07
C GLU A 162 1.67 10.38 -1.88
N LEU A 163 3.02 10.43 -1.90
CA LEU A 163 3.88 9.43 -2.53
C LEU A 163 4.73 8.75 -1.46
N THR A 164 4.66 7.45 -1.43
CA THR A 164 5.47 6.62 -0.54
C THR A 164 6.70 6.11 -1.27
N LEU A 165 7.89 6.39 -0.71
CA LEU A 165 9.17 5.90 -1.21
C LEU A 165 9.73 4.87 -0.24
N ALA A 166 10.33 3.81 -0.77
CA ALA A 166 11.06 2.81 0.00
C ALA A 166 12.53 2.81 -0.39
N ASP A 167 13.41 3.10 0.58
CA ASP A 167 14.83 2.80 0.43
C ASP A 167 15.02 1.31 0.68
N ILE A 168 15.51 0.65 -0.33
CA ILE A 168 15.67 -0.78 -0.31
C ILE A 168 17.18 -1.06 -0.25
N PRO A 169 17.78 -1.25 0.96
CA PRO A 169 19.19 -1.54 1.13
C PRO A 169 19.51 -2.95 0.63
N GLY A 170 20.67 -3.21 0.05
CA GLY A 170 21.24 -4.56 -0.13
C GLY A 170 21.18 -5.20 -1.51
N LEU A 171 21.06 -4.44 -2.60
CA LEU A 171 21.49 -4.96 -3.90
C LEU A 171 23.04 -5.01 -3.91
N ILE A 172 23.62 -6.12 -3.46
CA ILE A 172 25.06 -6.39 -3.43
C ILE A 172 25.30 -7.66 -4.23
N GLU A 173 26.48 -7.75 -4.90
CA GLU A 173 26.94 -8.99 -5.54
C GLU A 173 26.81 -10.18 -4.59
N GLY A 174 26.14 -11.25 -5.05
CA GLY A 174 25.95 -12.46 -4.25
C GLY A 174 24.70 -12.51 -3.36
N ALA A 175 23.83 -11.51 -3.37
CA ALA A 175 22.59 -11.54 -2.58
C ALA A 175 21.66 -12.72 -2.94
N HIS A 176 21.90 -13.37 -4.06
CA HIS A 176 21.15 -14.54 -4.55
C HIS A 176 21.84 -15.89 -4.26
N GLU A 177 23.10 -15.90 -3.80
CA GLU A 177 23.90 -17.14 -3.68
C GLU A 177 23.96 -17.73 -2.28
N GLY A 178 23.41 -17.11 -1.29
CA GLY A 178 23.42 -17.70 0.04
C GLY A 178 22.91 -16.79 1.13
N VAL A 179 22.11 -17.38 1.99
CA VAL A 179 21.62 -16.85 3.26
C VAL A 179 20.42 -15.92 3.18
N GLY A 180 19.33 -16.27 2.47
CA GLY A 180 17.97 -15.82 2.82
C GLY A 180 17.66 -14.31 2.85
N LEU A 181 18.69 -13.43 2.74
CA LEU A 181 18.52 -11.98 2.80
C LEU A 181 18.07 -11.39 1.45
N GLY A 182 18.61 -11.85 0.33
CA GLY A 182 18.32 -11.33 -1.02
C GLY A 182 16.87 -11.55 -1.43
N ASP A 183 16.33 -12.74 -1.19
CA ASP A 183 14.97 -13.11 -1.58
C ASP A 183 13.89 -12.32 -0.81
N LYS A 184 14.09 -12.13 0.49
CA LYS A 184 13.15 -11.37 1.31
C LYS A 184 13.11 -9.90 0.89
N PHE A 185 14.23 -9.40 0.45
CA PHE A 185 14.50 -8.05 0.05
C PHE A 185 13.86 -7.70 -1.31
N LEU A 186 14.03 -8.58 -2.29
CA LEU A 186 13.47 -8.40 -3.63
C LEU A 186 11.94 -8.52 -3.65
N ARG A 187 11.35 -9.21 -2.66
CA ARG A 187 9.89 -9.19 -2.43
C ARG A 187 9.37 -7.79 -2.13
N HIS A 188 10.15 -6.93 -1.49
CA HIS A 188 9.74 -5.56 -1.22
C HIS A 188 9.70 -4.73 -2.50
N ILE A 189 10.68 -4.89 -3.40
CA ILE A 189 10.65 -4.21 -4.70
C ILE A 189 9.47 -4.71 -5.55
N GLU A 190 9.16 -6.00 -5.48
CA GLU A 190 8.01 -6.54 -6.19
C GLU A 190 6.68 -5.89 -5.78
N ARG A 191 6.60 -5.41 -4.54
CA ARG A 191 5.45 -4.71 -3.98
C ARG A 191 5.45 -3.19 -4.22
N CYS A 192 6.50 -2.61 -4.82
CA CYS A 192 6.50 -1.21 -5.25
C CYS A 192 5.85 -1.08 -6.64
N LYS A 193 5.20 0.05 -6.91
CA LYS A 193 4.57 0.30 -8.23
C LYS A 193 5.63 0.59 -9.30
N ASN A 194 6.62 1.42 -8.98
CA ASN A 194 7.68 1.87 -9.87
C ASN A 194 9.05 1.66 -9.22
N ILE A 195 10.10 1.69 -10.04
CA ILE A 195 11.49 1.57 -9.59
C ILE A 195 12.23 2.87 -9.92
N LEU A 196 12.91 3.46 -8.94
CA LEU A 196 13.85 4.54 -9.12
C LEU A 196 15.26 3.96 -9.00
N HIS A 197 15.98 3.92 -10.13
CA HIS A 197 17.33 3.40 -10.19
C HIS A 197 18.34 4.55 -10.05
N LEU A 198 18.97 4.61 -8.88
CA LEU A 198 19.95 5.65 -8.55
C LEU A 198 21.36 5.16 -8.85
N ILE A 199 22.11 5.91 -9.65
CA ILE A 199 23.46 5.60 -10.09
C ILE A 199 24.39 6.76 -9.72
N ASP A 200 25.50 6.47 -9.06
CA ASP A 200 26.55 7.45 -8.80
C ASP A 200 27.33 7.73 -10.10
N ILE A 201 27.30 8.96 -10.57
CA ILE A 201 27.95 9.38 -11.83
C ILE A 201 29.49 9.25 -11.77
N ASN A 202 30.08 9.23 -10.57
CA ASN A 202 31.52 9.09 -10.39
C ASN A 202 32.07 7.69 -10.70
N GLN A 203 31.19 6.69 -10.84
CA GLN A 203 31.62 5.35 -11.19
C GLN A 203 32.36 5.34 -12.54
N GLU A 204 33.41 4.50 -12.65
CA GLU A 204 34.21 4.36 -13.86
C GLU A 204 33.38 3.83 -15.03
N ASN A 205 32.53 2.84 -14.78
CA ASN A 205 31.71 2.20 -15.81
C ASN A 205 30.22 2.18 -15.42
N LEU A 206 29.50 3.22 -15.80
CA LEU A 206 28.07 3.36 -15.53
C LEU A 206 27.22 2.27 -16.17
N MET A 207 27.63 1.80 -17.36
CA MET A 207 26.92 0.73 -18.09
C MET A 207 27.00 -0.59 -17.33
N LYS A 208 28.15 -0.90 -16.74
CA LYS A 208 28.35 -2.10 -15.93
C LYS A 208 27.49 -2.02 -14.66
N CYS A 209 27.51 -0.88 -13.95
CA CYS A 209 26.72 -0.67 -12.75
C CYS A 209 25.21 -0.81 -13.02
N TYR A 210 24.71 -0.17 -14.09
CA TYR A 210 23.31 -0.31 -14.50
C TYR A 210 22.95 -1.75 -14.84
N SER A 211 23.76 -2.40 -15.66
CA SER A 211 23.52 -3.77 -16.13
C SER A 211 23.54 -4.78 -14.98
N GLN A 212 24.39 -4.56 -13.99
CA GLN A 212 24.51 -5.44 -12.81
C GLN A 212 23.22 -5.41 -11.99
N VAL A 213 22.74 -4.23 -11.62
CA VAL A 213 21.46 -4.08 -10.90
C VAL A 213 20.30 -4.69 -11.69
N ARG A 214 20.24 -4.45 -13.01
CA ARG A 214 19.21 -5.04 -13.88
C ARG A 214 19.28 -6.57 -13.96
N LYS A 215 20.49 -7.13 -13.98
CA LYS A 215 20.68 -8.59 -13.96
C LYS A 215 20.19 -9.20 -12.64
N GLU A 216 20.45 -8.56 -11.51
CA GLU A 216 19.98 -9.02 -10.21
C GLU A 216 18.45 -8.98 -10.13
N LEU A 217 17.84 -7.88 -10.53
CA LEU A 217 16.37 -7.78 -10.61
C LEU A 217 15.78 -8.87 -11.53
N LYS A 218 16.44 -9.18 -12.65
CA LYS A 218 16.03 -10.22 -13.59
C LYS A 218 16.11 -11.62 -13.02
N LYS A 219 17.20 -11.92 -12.34
CA LYS A 219 17.42 -13.24 -11.72
C LYS A 219 16.31 -13.56 -10.72
N TYR A 220 15.81 -12.55 -10.01
CA TYR A 220 14.76 -12.73 -9.02
C TYR A 220 13.38 -12.89 -9.65
N SER A 221 12.95 -11.94 -10.49
CA SER A 221 11.61 -11.99 -11.09
C SER A 221 11.52 -11.20 -12.39
N ASN A 222 10.98 -11.85 -13.41
CA ASN A 222 10.66 -11.19 -14.68
C ASN A 222 9.62 -10.06 -14.54
N LYS A 223 8.84 -10.03 -13.44
CA LYS A 223 7.88 -8.98 -13.16
C LYS A 223 8.56 -7.65 -12.82
N LEU A 224 9.72 -7.72 -12.14
CA LEU A 224 10.47 -6.52 -11.75
C LEU A 224 10.99 -5.75 -12.96
N ILE A 225 11.44 -6.45 -13.99
CA ILE A 225 11.97 -5.80 -15.20
C ILE A 225 10.88 -5.10 -16.00
N LYS A 226 9.64 -5.57 -15.89
CA LYS A 226 8.49 -4.98 -16.60
C LYS A 226 7.95 -3.73 -15.91
N LYS A 227 8.38 -3.44 -14.67
CA LYS A 227 7.99 -2.21 -13.97
C LYS A 227 8.58 -0.99 -14.66
N ARG A 228 7.85 0.12 -14.54
CA ARG A 228 8.34 1.41 -15.00
C ARG A 228 9.58 1.80 -14.19
N GLU A 229 10.67 2.03 -14.88
CA GLU A 229 11.95 2.44 -14.31
C GLU A 229 12.24 3.91 -14.60
N ILE A 230 12.66 4.62 -13.56
CA ILE A 230 13.14 6.00 -13.63
C ILE A 230 14.62 5.94 -13.28
N VAL A 231 15.49 6.37 -14.19
CA VAL A 231 16.94 6.37 -13.98
C VAL A 231 17.41 7.75 -13.58
N VAL A 232 18.17 7.82 -12.49
CA VAL A 232 18.71 9.07 -11.94
C VAL A 232 20.21 8.94 -11.75
N LEU A 233 20.97 9.88 -12.32
CA LEU A 233 22.40 10.05 -12.06
C LEU A 233 22.57 11.03 -10.91
N ASN A 234 23.17 10.56 -9.84
CA ASN A 234 23.39 11.33 -8.60
C ASN A 234 24.85 11.79 -8.52
N LYS A 235 25.09 12.81 -7.70
CA LYS A 235 26.39 13.44 -7.42
C LYS A 235 26.97 14.13 -8.64
N THR A 236 26.12 14.79 -9.42
CA THR A 236 26.53 15.52 -10.62
C THR A 236 27.36 16.77 -10.30
N ASP A 237 27.28 17.26 -9.06
CA ASP A 237 28.08 18.35 -8.51
C ASP A 237 29.58 18.05 -8.45
N LEU A 238 29.98 16.78 -8.46
CA LEU A 238 31.37 16.35 -8.36
C LEU A 238 32.10 16.23 -9.71
N ILE A 239 31.43 16.47 -10.83
CA ILE A 239 32.00 16.28 -12.18
C ILE A 239 31.67 17.46 -13.11
N ASP A 240 32.59 17.74 -14.05
CA ASP A 240 32.45 18.77 -15.07
C ASP A 240 31.28 18.47 -16.03
N LYS A 241 30.62 19.54 -16.50
CA LYS A 241 29.44 19.44 -17.37
C LYS A 241 29.70 18.64 -18.65
N GLU A 242 30.90 18.72 -19.25
CA GLU A 242 31.27 17.92 -20.41
C GLU A 242 31.28 16.42 -20.14
N LYS A 243 31.89 16.02 -19.01
CA LYS A 243 31.93 14.63 -18.59
C LYS A 243 30.53 14.09 -18.27
N ILE A 244 29.66 14.91 -17.69
CA ILE A 244 28.24 14.56 -17.44
C ILE A 244 27.54 14.25 -18.75
N SER A 245 27.71 15.11 -19.76
CA SER A 245 27.11 14.94 -21.09
C SER A 245 27.57 13.65 -21.77
N ASN A 246 28.88 13.39 -21.75
CA ASN A 246 29.46 12.18 -22.34
C ASN A 246 28.94 10.89 -21.66
N LYS A 247 29.01 10.83 -20.33
CA LYS A 247 28.54 9.69 -19.57
C LYS A 247 27.01 9.47 -19.71
N THR A 248 26.24 10.55 -19.78
CA THR A 248 24.78 10.46 -20.00
C THR A 248 24.47 9.92 -21.40
N ASN A 249 25.23 10.36 -22.44
CA ASN A 249 25.06 9.87 -23.80
C ASN A 249 25.45 8.39 -23.94
N GLU A 250 26.45 7.92 -23.23
CA GLU A 250 26.80 6.51 -23.18
C GLU A 250 25.64 5.68 -22.61
N LEU A 251 25.06 6.09 -21.49
CA LEU A 251 23.93 5.39 -20.88
C LEU A 251 22.68 5.41 -21.78
N LYS A 252 22.41 6.49 -22.49
CA LYS A 252 21.28 6.57 -23.43
C LYS A 252 21.32 5.55 -24.55
N LYS A 253 22.49 4.99 -24.88
CA LYS A 253 22.61 3.91 -25.88
C LYS A 253 21.94 2.61 -25.42
N ILE A 254 21.83 2.40 -24.09
CA ILE A 254 21.27 1.17 -23.51
C ILE A 254 19.88 1.44 -22.91
N ILE A 255 19.68 2.63 -22.35
CA ILE A 255 18.47 3.01 -21.63
C ILE A 255 17.54 3.77 -22.54
N LYS A 256 16.33 3.21 -22.78
CA LYS A 256 15.28 3.87 -23.58
C LYS A 256 14.49 4.91 -22.78
N SER A 257 14.51 4.86 -21.46
CA SER A 257 13.81 5.79 -20.58
C SER A 257 14.57 7.09 -20.39
N LYS A 258 13.86 8.14 -19.95
CA LYS A 258 14.47 9.44 -19.65
C LYS A 258 15.40 9.32 -18.44
N ILE A 259 16.60 9.89 -18.56
CA ILE A 259 17.60 9.97 -17.49
C ILE A 259 17.50 11.34 -16.85
N TYR A 260 17.47 11.39 -15.53
CA TYR A 260 17.46 12.61 -14.73
C TYR A 260 18.80 12.79 -14.04
N LEU A 261 19.18 14.03 -13.77
CA LEU A 261 20.44 14.45 -13.13
C LEU A 261 20.11 15.15 -11.81
N ILE A 262 20.80 14.78 -10.75
CA ILE A 262 20.69 15.42 -9.43
C ILE A 262 22.06 15.50 -8.75
#